data_a2a709eeed1dbaaafe60f101ddb9cc8f
#
_entry.id   a2a709eeed1dbaaafe60f101ddb9cc8f
#
_cell.length_a   1.000
_cell.length_b   1.000
_cell.length_c   1.000
_cell.angle_alpha   90.00
_cell.angle_beta   90.00
_cell.angle_gamma   90.00
#
_symmetry.space_group_name_H-M   'P 1'
#
loop_
_entity.id
_entity.type
_entity.pdbx_description
1 polymer ?
#
loop_
_entity_poly.entity_id
_entity_poly.type
_entity_poly.pdbx_seq_one_letter_code
_entity_poly.pdbx_strand_id
1 'polypeptide(L)'
;MKPIVEDDPDVLYQELESSCKHYFGLDVQKAVQIKRGWLNLKWKLETSSGVYLLKQYNAGRLKKYSLEDLRDALQFHQQLQAEGVACPRLLTHNGEIMQVTESGQLFVVMEYCPGYTVRPGTAKESQMYALGCQTGRMHRLLNDNAPLPYKEPQFLPPGKEARVIYWKNACKEAEADGKAWLAEIMELQLKATEAFDLTVLGNVAKGLAHRDLWVDNILFEEDGLSAILDFDRLRYDYPELDLARAVISCSLQETGFQTDKVKACLEGYRKEQSFAKGKLAESLRMLWYMESEWWINREMDRHSASPARFAEEMLWLSRHHRQLDELFGNI
;
A
#
# COMPACT_ATOMS: atom_id res chain seq x y z
N MET A 1 6.90 -2.96 34.28
CA MET A 1 5.97 -3.18 33.17
C MET A 1 5.59 -4.67 33.23
N LYS A 2 4.30 -4.98 33.43
CA LYS A 2 3.82 -6.36 33.29
C LYS A 2 3.99 -6.78 31.83
N PRO A 3 4.40 -8.02 31.52
CA PRO A 3 4.41 -8.51 30.16
C PRO A 3 2.99 -8.42 29.63
N ILE A 4 2.84 -7.93 28.38
CA ILE A 4 1.60 -8.00 27.62
C ILE A 4 1.40 -9.51 27.43
N VAL A 5 0.44 -10.08 28.13
CA VAL A 5 -0.04 -11.43 27.84
C VAL A 5 -0.59 -11.34 26.40
N GLU A 6 -0.01 -12.06 25.46
CA GLU A 6 -0.66 -12.29 24.18
C GLU A 6 -1.96 -13.00 24.52
N ASP A 7 -3.09 -12.29 24.38
CA ASP A 7 -4.40 -12.87 24.58
C ASP A 7 -4.52 -14.11 23.68
N ASP A 8 -5.02 -15.20 24.24
CA ASP A 8 -5.30 -16.41 23.46
C ASP A 8 -6.20 -16.00 22.29
N PRO A 9 -5.80 -16.26 21.02
CA PRO A 9 -6.56 -15.83 19.85
C PRO A 9 -8.02 -16.27 19.87
N ASP A 10 -8.34 -17.38 20.52
CA ASP A 10 -9.71 -17.90 20.63
C ASP A 10 -10.53 -17.09 21.64
N VAL A 11 -9.94 -16.69 22.78
CA VAL A 11 -10.59 -15.81 23.77
C VAL A 11 -10.85 -14.43 23.19
N LEU A 12 -9.85 -13.87 22.49
CA LEU A 12 -10.00 -12.59 21.81
C LEU A 12 -11.10 -12.64 20.74
N TYR A 13 -11.18 -13.72 19.96
CA TYR A 13 -12.21 -13.85 18.94
C TYR A 13 -13.63 -13.89 19.56
N GLN A 14 -13.84 -14.62 20.65
CA GLN A 14 -15.15 -14.69 21.34
C GLN A 14 -15.62 -13.31 21.81
N GLU A 15 -14.71 -12.49 22.33
CA GLU A 15 -15.03 -11.12 22.73
C GLU A 15 -15.39 -10.23 21.54
N LEU A 16 -14.63 -10.34 20.44
CA LEU A 16 -14.90 -9.61 19.21
C LEU A 16 -16.23 -10.03 18.59
N GLU A 17 -16.57 -11.32 18.58
CA GLU A 17 -17.84 -11.83 18.07
C GLU A 17 -19.02 -11.29 18.88
N SER A 18 -18.92 -11.32 20.20
CA SER A 18 -19.92 -10.72 21.12
C SER A 18 -20.12 -9.23 20.83
N SER A 19 -19.01 -8.52 20.61
CA SER A 19 -19.03 -7.11 20.26
C SER A 19 -19.65 -6.85 18.87
N CYS A 20 -19.40 -7.70 17.87
CA CYS A 20 -20.07 -7.62 16.56
C CYS A 20 -21.58 -7.79 16.69
N LYS A 21 -22.06 -8.70 17.54
CA LYS A 21 -23.48 -8.87 17.83
C LYS A 21 -24.06 -7.65 18.53
N HIS A 22 -23.34 -7.11 19.52
CA HIS A 22 -23.78 -5.94 20.28
C HIS A 22 -23.89 -4.68 19.43
N TYR A 23 -22.82 -4.33 18.68
CA TYR A 23 -22.77 -3.08 17.93
C TYR A 23 -23.52 -3.12 16.60
N PHE A 24 -23.49 -4.26 15.91
CA PHE A 24 -23.98 -4.35 14.53
C PHE A 24 -25.14 -5.35 14.35
N GLY A 25 -25.55 -6.06 15.42
CA GLY A 25 -26.59 -7.09 15.32
C GLY A 25 -26.18 -8.31 14.48
N LEU A 26 -24.89 -8.52 14.25
CA LEU A 26 -24.40 -9.62 13.45
C LEU A 26 -24.49 -10.95 14.24
N ASP A 27 -25.25 -11.89 13.71
CA ASP A 27 -25.33 -13.25 14.24
C ASP A 27 -24.41 -14.15 13.41
N VAL A 28 -23.20 -14.38 13.92
CA VAL A 28 -22.15 -15.09 13.20
C VAL A 28 -22.44 -16.58 13.19
N GLN A 29 -22.59 -17.15 12.00
CA GLN A 29 -22.80 -18.58 11.79
C GLN A 29 -21.50 -19.33 11.58
N LYS A 30 -20.50 -18.66 10.97
CA LYS A 30 -19.19 -19.21 10.73
C LYS A 30 -18.16 -18.10 10.65
N ALA A 31 -17.00 -18.33 11.27
CA ALA A 31 -15.85 -17.46 11.19
C ALA A 31 -14.62 -18.21 10.70
N VAL A 32 -13.86 -17.58 9.83
CA VAL A 32 -12.60 -18.12 9.31
C VAL A 32 -11.52 -17.07 9.45
N GLN A 33 -10.49 -17.35 10.25
CA GLN A 33 -9.35 -16.46 10.39
C GLN A 33 -8.58 -16.34 9.09
N ILE A 34 -8.30 -15.11 8.66
CA ILE A 34 -7.46 -14.81 7.50
C ILE A 34 -6.04 -14.61 7.98
N LYS A 35 -5.17 -15.58 7.74
CA LYS A 35 -3.76 -15.57 8.15
C LYS A 35 -2.87 -14.70 7.25
N ARG A 36 -3.47 -13.92 6.35
CA ARG A 36 -2.77 -13.02 5.42
C ARG A 36 -2.68 -11.62 6.01
N GLY A 37 -1.49 -11.07 6.03
CA GLY A 37 -1.19 -9.74 6.60
C GLY A 37 -0.32 -9.84 7.86
N TRP A 38 0.37 -8.75 8.21
CA TRP A 38 1.54 -8.81 9.08
C TRP A 38 1.25 -8.58 10.57
N LEU A 39 0.18 -7.89 10.93
CA LEU A 39 0.05 -7.41 12.31
C LEU A 39 -1.39 -7.34 12.85
N ASN A 40 -2.39 -7.12 12.00
CA ASN A 40 -3.79 -7.04 12.41
C ASN A 40 -4.45 -8.40 12.23
N LEU A 41 -5.20 -8.83 13.22
CA LEU A 41 -5.98 -10.05 13.10
C LEU A 41 -7.23 -9.79 12.26
N LYS A 42 -7.58 -10.74 11.40
CA LYS A 42 -8.71 -10.61 10.47
C LYS A 42 -9.51 -11.91 10.44
N TRP A 43 -10.83 -11.79 10.40
CA TRP A 43 -11.73 -12.92 10.21
C TRP A 43 -12.78 -12.60 9.13
N LYS A 44 -13.01 -13.58 8.27
CA LYS A 44 -14.18 -13.60 7.43
C LYS A 44 -15.33 -14.14 8.26
N LEU A 45 -16.42 -13.38 8.38
CA LEU A 45 -17.63 -13.71 9.11
C LEU A 45 -18.75 -14.01 8.12
N GLU A 46 -19.34 -15.21 8.19
CA GLU A 46 -20.56 -15.57 7.48
C GLU A 46 -21.73 -15.43 8.45
N THR A 47 -22.70 -14.57 8.13
CA THR A 47 -23.86 -14.24 8.98
C THR A 47 -25.16 -14.41 8.18
N SER A 48 -26.29 -14.35 8.86
CA SER A 48 -27.61 -14.36 8.20
C SER A 48 -27.87 -13.13 7.32
N SER A 49 -27.17 -12.01 7.58
CA SER A 49 -27.35 -10.74 6.87
C SER A 49 -26.30 -10.48 5.78
N GLY A 50 -25.31 -11.35 5.63
CA GLY A 50 -24.25 -11.20 4.64
C GLY A 50 -22.89 -11.72 5.09
N VAL A 51 -21.87 -11.42 4.31
CA VAL A 51 -20.49 -11.80 4.61
C VAL A 51 -19.69 -10.53 4.93
N TYR A 52 -18.95 -10.56 6.03
CA TYR A 52 -18.20 -9.42 6.54
C TYR A 52 -16.75 -9.75 6.80
N LEU A 53 -15.91 -8.74 6.86
CA LEU A 53 -14.55 -8.80 7.37
C LEU A 53 -14.50 -8.09 8.72
N LEU A 54 -14.10 -8.80 9.75
CA LEU A 54 -13.71 -8.24 11.04
C LEU A 54 -12.20 -8.05 11.06
N LYS A 55 -11.75 -6.83 11.39
CA LYS A 55 -10.33 -6.49 11.50
C LYS A 55 -10.06 -5.91 12.88
N GLN A 56 -9.26 -6.61 13.67
CA GLN A 56 -8.77 -6.13 14.97
C GLN A 56 -7.40 -5.48 14.82
N TYR A 57 -7.23 -4.34 15.44
CA TYR A 57 -5.99 -3.58 15.41
C TYR A 57 -5.06 -3.98 16.54
N ASN A 58 -3.85 -4.41 16.21
CA ASN A 58 -2.84 -4.75 17.21
C ASN A 58 -2.43 -3.53 18.05
N ALA A 59 -2.60 -3.60 19.36
CA ALA A 59 -2.31 -2.51 20.29
C ALA A 59 -0.83 -2.04 20.27
N GLY A 60 0.11 -2.97 20.02
CA GLY A 60 1.53 -2.64 19.88
C GLY A 60 1.82 -1.81 18.63
N ARG A 61 1.07 -2.08 17.54
CA ARG A 61 1.15 -1.31 16.30
C ARG A 61 0.50 0.06 16.46
N LEU A 62 -0.65 0.16 17.10
CA LEU A 62 -1.33 1.43 17.34
C LEU A 62 -0.49 2.43 18.11
N LYS A 63 0.44 1.97 18.96
CA LYS A 63 1.40 2.85 19.66
C LYS A 63 2.38 3.55 18.72
N LYS A 64 2.58 3.03 17.50
CA LYS A 64 3.49 3.60 16.48
C LYS A 64 2.77 4.53 15.51
N TYR A 65 1.44 4.56 15.52
CA TYR A 65 0.61 5.37 14.64
C TYR A 65 -0.32 6.25 15.48
N SER A 66 -0.63 7.43 14.99
CA SER A 66 -1.67 8.27 15.58
C SER A 66 -3.04 7.62 15.38
N LEU A 67 -3.81 7.48 16.46
CA LEU A 67 -5.18 7.00 16.37
C LEU A 67 -6.07 7.99 15.61
N GLU A 68 -5.76 9.27 15.67
CA GLU A 68 -6.42 10.32 14.92
C GLU A 68 -6.21 10.13 13.41
N ASP A 69 -4.97 9.89 12.98
CA ASP A 69 -4.65 9.61 11.59
C ASP A 69 -5.41 8.39 11.04
N LEU A 70 -5.57 7.34 11.89
CA LEU A 70 -6.34 6.16 11.50
C LEU A 70 -7.84 6.50 11.37
N ARG A 71 -8.39 7.33 12.25
CA ARG A 71 -9.78 7.79 12.15
C ARG A 71 -10.00 8.57 10.86
N ASP A 72 -9.12 9.52 10.58
CA ASP A 72 -9.17 10.31 9.33
C ASP A 72 -9.14 9.40 8.10
N ALA A 73 -8.22 8.43 8.08
CA ALA A 73 -8.10 7.46 6.99
C ALA A 73 -9.38 6.64 6.78
N LEU A 74 -10.02 6.18 7.86
CA LEU A 74 -11.27 5.44 7.79
C LEU A 74 -12.46 6.31 7.38
N GLN A 75 -12.48 7.59 7.75
CA GLN A 75 -13.49 8.55 7.29
C GLN A 75 -13.35 8.81 5.80
N PHE A 76 -12.13 9.02 5.29
CA PHE A 76 -11.88 9.13 3.85
C PHE A 76 -12.28 7.85 3.11
N HIS A 77 -11.97 6.68 3.65
CA HIS A 77 -12.42 5.40 3.08
C HIS A 77 -13.95 5.34 2.96
N GLN A 78 -14.68 5.72 4.00
CA GLN A 78 -16.15 5.76 3.98
C GLN A 78 -16.69 6.74 2.93
N GLN A 79 -16.09 7.93 2.82
CA GLN A 79 -16.46 8.91 1.80
C GLN A 79 -16.22 8.39 0.39
N LEU A 80 -15.05 7.79 0.12
CA LEU A 80 -14.72 7.20 -1.17
C LEU A 80 -15.72 6.11 -1.56
N GLN A 81 -16.12 5.27 -0.63
CA GLN A 81 -17.11 4.22 -0.87
C GLN A 81 -18.48 4.82 -1.20
N ALA A 82 -18.91 5.86 -0.49
CA ALA A 82 -20.16 6.55 -0.75
C ALA A 82 -20.18 7.23 -2.13
N GLU A 83 -19.02 7.69 -2.62
CA GLU A 83 -18.83 8.27 -3.95
C GLU A 83 -18.58 7.22 -5.04
N GLY A 84 -18.72 5.92 -4.71
CA GLY A 84 -18.66 4.80 -5.64
C GLY A 84 -17.27 4.37 -6.07
N VAL A 85 -16.23 4.63 -5.28
CA VAL A 85 -14.95 3.95 -5.41
C VAL A 85 -15.14 2.49 -5.00
N ALA A 86 -14.59 1.57 -5.78
CA ALA A 86 -14.65 0.15 -5.49
C ALA A 86 -13.77 -0.18 -4.27
N CYS A 87 -14.39 -0.17 -3.09
CA CYS A 87 -13.75 -0.49 -1.81
C CYS A 87 -14.79 -1.02 -0.80
N PRO A 88 -14.39 -1.72 0.28
CA PRO A 88 -15.31 -2.28 1.24
C PRO A 88 -16.16 -1.21 1.92
N ARG A 89 -17.47 -1.45 2.09
CA ARG A 89 -18.32 -0.61 2.93
C ARG A 89 -18.05 -0.87 4.40
N LEU A 90 -17.65 0.16 5.14
CA LEU A 90 -17.46 0.10 6.58
C LEU A 90 -18.81 0.11 7.32
N LEU A 91 -18.97 -0.72 8.34
CA LEU A 91 -20.11 -0.65 9.24
C LEU A 91 -19.88 0.41 10.30
N THR A 92 -20.96 1.07 10.71
CA THR A 92 -20.93 2.11 11.76
C THR A 92 -21.95 1.80 12.84
N HIS A 93 -21.63 2.17 14.07
CA HIS A 93 -22.58 2.19 15.18
C HIS A 93 -22.61 3.59 15.79
N ASN A 94 -23.79 4.22 15.85
CA ASN A 94 -23.95 5.61 16.31
C ASN A 94 -23.04 6.62 15.57
N GLY A 95 -22.75 6.37 14.28
CA GLY A 95 -21.86 7.21 13.48
C GLY A 95 -20.37 6.89 13.59
N GLU A 96 -19.98 6.05 14.54
CA GLU A 96 -18.58 5.65 14.75
C GLU A 96 -18.22 4.41 13.93
N ILE A 97 -17.10 4.48 13.20
CA ILE A 97 -16.56 3.36 12.40
C ILE A 97 -15.80 2.38 13.29
N MET A 98 -14.93 2.91 14.14
CA MET A 98 -14.12 2.10 15.04
C MET A 98 -14.88 1.79 16.32
N GLN A 99 -14.88 0.51 16.71
CA GLN A 99 -15.49 0.04 17.95
C GLN A 99 -14.42 -0.50 18.90
N VAL A 100 -14.75 -0.57 20.18
CA VAL A 100 -13.86 -1.05 21.22
C VAL A 100 -14.58 -2.15 21.99
N THR A 101 -13.91 -3.28 22.23
CA THR A 101 -14.43 -4.35 23.07
C THR A 101 -14.37 -3.97 24.58
N GLU A 102 -14.97 -4.76 25.45
CA GLU A 102 -14.91 -4.54 26.91
C GLU A 102 -13.47 -4.54 27.45
N SER A 103 -12.59 -5.38 26.89
CA SER A 103 -11.15 -5.42 27.25
C SER A 103 -10.32 -4.30 26.63
N GLY A 104 -10.92 -3.44 25.78
CA GLY A 104 -10.24 -2.32 25.13
C GLY A 104 -9.61 -2.66 23.78
N GLN A 105 -9.99 -3.77 23.13
CA GLN A 105 -9.49 -4.11 21.81
C GLN A 105 -10.20 -3.27 20.75
N LEU A 106 -9.43 -2.58 19.92
CA LEU A 106 -9.95 -1.75 18.84
C LEU A 106 -10.20 -2.60 17.58
N PHE A 107 -11.38 -2.46 16.95
CA PHE A 107 -11.72 -3.19 15.76
C PHE A 107 -12.64 -2.39 14.82
N VAL A 108 -12.71 -2.85 13.57
CA VAL A 108 -13.66 -2.39 12.56
C VAL A 108 -14.30 -3.60 11.89
N VAL A 109 -15.52 -3.40 11.40
CA VAL A 109 -16.22 -4.38 10.57
C VAL A 109 -16.56 -3.75 9.23
N MET A 110 -16.36 -4.49 8.16
CA MET A 110 -16.68 -4.06 6.81
C MET A 110 -17.28 -5.17 5.98
N GLU A 111 -18.00 -4.85 4.92
CA GLU A 111 -18.47 -5.84 3.96
C GLU A 111 -17.29 -6.59 3.35
N TYR A 112 -17.46 -7.89 3.18
CA TYR A 112 -16.46 -8.73 2.52
C TYR A 112 -16.61 -8.59 1.00
N CYS A 113 -15.57 -8.02 0.36
CA CYS A 113 -15.57 -7.89 -1.09
C CYS A 113 -15.26 -9.24 -1.76
N PRO A 114 -16.03 -9.61 -2.80
CA PRO A 114 -15.71 -10.77 -3.63
C PRO A 114 -14.43 -10.50 -4.45
N GLY A 115 -13.98 -11.49 -5.21
CA GLY A 115 -12.81 -11.37 -6.07
C GLY A 115 -11.59 -12.10 -5.54
N TYR A 116 -10.49 -11.94 -6.25
CA TYR A 116 -9.24 -12.61 -5.96
C TYR A 116 -8.04 -11.69 -6.17
N THR A 117 -6.97 -11.97 -5.45
CA THR A 117 -5.68 -11.32 -5.71
C THR A 117 -4.94 -12.09 -6.80
N VAL A 118 -4.24 -11.38 -7.68
CA VAL A 118 -3.37 -12.00 -8.69
C VAL A 118 -1.94 -12.14 -8.15
N ARG A 119 -1.15 -13.01 -8.77
CA ARG A 119 0.29 -13.04 -8.50
C ARG A 119 0.93 -11.74 -9.00
N PRO A 120 2.01 -11.26 -8.36
CA PRO A 120 2.74 -10.09 -8.83
C PRO A 120 3.07 -10.19 -10.33
N GLY A 121 2.92 -9.08 -11.04
CA GLY A 121 3.18 -8.99 -12.47
C GLY A 121 2.17 -9.67 -13.40
N THR A 122 1.11 -10.34 -12.88
CA THR A 122 0.23 -11.18 -13.71
C THR A 122 -1.17 -10.62 -13.94
N ALA A 123 -1.46 -9.38 -13.54
CA ALA A 123 -2.74 -8.75 -13.85
C ALA A 123 -2.97 -8.67 -15.37
N LYS A 124 -4.22 -8.82 -15.81
CA LYS A 124 -4.62 -8.68 -17.23
C LYS A 124 -4.70 -7.19 -17.61
N GLU A 125 -4.69 -6.88 -18.91
CA GLU A 125 -4.86 -5.50 -19.39
C GLU A 125 -6.20 -4.90 -18.95
N SER A 126 -7.31 -5.64 -19.06
CA SER A 126 -8.63 -5.22 -18.59
C SER A 126 -8.66 -4.89 -17.09
N GLN A 127 -7.98 -5.72 -16.29
CA GLN A 127 -7.82 -5.49 -14.85
C GLN A 127 -6.98 -4.24 -14.55
N MET A 128 -5.89 -4.04 -15.30
CA MET A 128 -5.04 -2.86 -15.18
C MET A 128 -5.77 -1.56 -15.60
N TYR A 129 -6.58 -1.61 -16.66
CA TYR A 129 -7.41 -0.48 -17.03
C TYR A 129 -8.42 -0.11 -15.94
N ALA A 130 -9.12 -1.11 -15.38
CA ALA A 130 -10.06 -0.90 -14.30
C ALA A 130 -9.39 -0.36 -13.03
N LEU A 131 -8.19 -0.87 -12.69
CA LEU A 131 -7.36 -0.37 -11.59
C LEU A 131 -6.99 1.10 -11.81
N GLY A 132 -6.56 1.44 -13.02
CA GLY A 132 -6.28 2.82 -13.40
C GLY A 132 -7.47 3.76 -13.20
N CYS A 133 -8.65 3.37 -13.68
CA CYS A 133 -9.88 4.15 -13.49
C CYS A 133 -10.20 4.35 -11.99
N GLN A 134 -10.17 3.29 -11.19
CA GLN A 134 -10.50 3.41 -9.77
C GLN A 134 -9.45 4.19 -8.98
N THR A 135 -8.17 4.04 -9.31
CA THR A 135 -7.09 4.83 -8.69
C THR A 135 -7.21 6.31 -9.05
N GLY A 136 -7.47 6.63 -10.32
CA GLY A 136 -7.69 8.00 -10.78
C GLY A 136 -8.91 8.64 -10.10
N ARG A 137 -10.04 7.92 -10.03
CA ARG A 137 -11.25 8.37 -9.34
C ARG A 137 -11.00 8.61 -7.85
N MET A 138 -10.31 7.69 -7.19
CA MET A 138 -9.92 7.83 -5.79
C MET A 138 -9.10 9.11 -5.57
N HIS A 139 -8.06 9.33 -6.37
CA HIS A 139 -7.19 10.51 -6.25
C HIS A 139 -7.95 11.81 -6.53
N ARG A 140 -8.84 11.84 -7.54
CA ARG A 140 -9.68 12.99 -7.84
C ARG A 140 -10.59 13.35 -6.66
N LEU A 141 -11.33 12.37 -6.14
CA LEU A 141 -12.25 12.58 -5.02
C LEU A 141 -11.54 13.03 -3.75
N LEU A 142 -10.34 12.51 -3.49
CA LEU A 142 -9.55 12.89 -2.34
C LEU A 142 -8.95 14.30 -2.43
N ASN A 143 -8.66 14.79 -3.65
CA ASN A 143 -7.82 15.98 -3.80
C ASN A 143 -8.52 17.18 -4.48
N ASP A 144 -9.65 17.00 -5.20
CA ASP A 144 -10.31 18.11 -5.90
C ASP A 144 -11.26 18.91 -5.01
N ASN A 145 -11.77 18.38 -3.91
CA ASN A 145 -12.92 18.93 -3.20
C ASN A 145 -12.60 19.74 -1.94
N ALA A 146 -11.37 19.88 -1.51
CA ALA A 146 -11.03 20.76 -0.39
C ALA A 146 -9.59 21.28 -0.48
N PRO A 147 -9.33 22.56 -0.17
CA PRO A 147 -8.00 22.96 0.21
C PRO A 147 -7.67 22.23 1.51
N LEU A 148 -6.93 21.13 1.40
CA LEU A 148 -6.40 20.47 2.58
C LEU A 148 -5.57 21.50 3.35
N PRO A 149 -5.71 21.58 4.69
CA PRO A 149 -4.83 22.42 5.49
C PRO A 149 -3.40 22.02 5.11
N TYR A 150 -2.54 23.03 4.95
CA TYR A 150 -1.15 22.82 4.55
C TYR A 150 -0.52 21.76 5.44
N LYS A 151 -0.34 20.57 4.88
CA LYS A 151 0.31 19.43 5.56
C LYS A 151 1.57 19.08 4.80
N GLU A 152 2.61 18.75 5.51
CA GLU A 152 3.81 18.16 4.89
C GLU A 152 3.61 16.66 4.72
N PRO A 153 4.10 16.06 3.63
CA PRO A 153 4.13 14.62 3.48
C PRO A 153 4.85 13.96 4.66
N GLN A 154 4.36 12.81 5.09
CA GLN A 154 4.96 12.10 6.22
C GLN A 154 6.39 11.65 5.91
N PHE A 155 6.64 11.24 4.68
CA PHE A 155 7.97 10.83 4.23
C PHE A 155 8.50 11.82 3.21
N LEU A 156 9.39 12.69 3.67
CA LEU A 156 10.13 13.58 2.77
C LEU A 156 11.30 12.82 2.14
N PRO A 157 11.55 13.03 0.85
CA PRO A 157 12.74 12.49 0.22
C PRO A 157 13.99 12.96 0.97
N PRO A 158 14.91 12.06 1.35
CA PRO A 158 16.14 12.46 1.99
C PRO A 158 17.02 13.27 1.05
N GLY A 159 17.86 14.13 1.59
CA GLY A 159 18.87 14.84 0.78
C GLY A 159 19.84 13.86 0.13
N LYS A 160 20.33 14.20 -1.07
CA LYS A 160 21.24 13.35 -1.87
C LYS A 160 22.49 12.93 -1.11
N GLU A 161 23.10 13.88 -0.40
CA GLU A 161 24.31 13.61 0.40
C GLU A 161 24.04 12.56 1.50
N ALA A 162 22.93 12.70 2.22
CA ALA A 162 22.54 11.76 3.26
C ALA A 162 22.32 10.34 2.68
N ARG A 163 21.65 10.23 1.51
CA ARG A 163 21.42 8.96 0.83
C ARG A 163 22.73 8.33 0.31
N VAL A 164 23.65 9.14 -0.22
CA VAL A 164 24.99 8.69 -0.64
C VAL A 164 25.78 8.15 0.56
N ILE A 165 25.77 8.87 1.69
CA ILE A 165 26.45 8.43 2.92
C ILE A 165 25.85 7.11 3.41
N TYR A 166 24.52 6.99 3.40
CA TYR A 166 23.83 5.77 3.78
C TYR A 166 24.34 4.55 2.95
N TRP A 167 24.32 4.64 1.62
CA TRP A 167 24.77 3.54 0.77
C TRP A 167 26.26 3.22 0.91
N LYS A 168 27.12 4.23 1.08
CA LYS A 168 28.55 4.01 1.35
C LYS A 168 28.79 3.26 2.65
N ASN A 169 28.03 3.55 3.69
CA ASN A 169 28.12 2.84 4.97
C ASN A 169 27.57 1.42 4.84
N ALA A 170 26.43 1.24 4.18
CA ALA A 170 25.84 -0.06 3.94
C ALA A 170 26.78 -1.00 3.14
N CYS A 171 27.50 -0.49 2.12
CA CYS A 171 28.52 -1.26 1.41
C CYS A 171 29.62 -1.76 2.36
N LYS A 172 30.19 -0.86 3.17
CA LYS A 172 31.25 -1.22 4.14
C LYS A 172 30.79 -2.27 5.16
N GLU A 173 29.56 -2.13 5.65
CA GLU A 173 28.98 -3.10 6.60
C GLU A 173 28.78 -4.47 5.95
N ALA A 174 28.29 -4.50 4.70
CA ALA A 174 28.13 -5.75 3.96
C ALA A 174 29.47 -6.43 3.68
N GLU A 175 30.51 -5.67 3.34
CA GLU A 175 31.88 -6.17 3.17
C GLU A 175 32.45 -6.73 4.49
N ALA A 176 32.28 -6.01 5.59
CA ALA A 176 32.71 -6.44 6.92
C ALA A 176 32.01 -7.74 7.39
N ASP A 177 30.78 -7.95 6.96
CA ASP A 177 30.02 -9.19 7.21
C ASP A 177 30.38 -10.33 6.25
N GLY A 178 31.32 -10.12 5.31
CA GLY A 178 31.69 -11.11 4.29
C GLY A 178 30.62 -11.34 3.22
N LYS A 179 29.63 -10.46 3.10
CA LYS A 179 28.53 -10.54 2.14
C LYS A 179 28.85 -9.74 0.86
N ALA A 180 29.84 -10.18 0.09
CA ALA A 180 30.29 -9.49 -1.12
C ALA A 180 29.15 -9.22 -2.13
N TRP A 181 28.25 -10.21 -2.33
CA TRP A 181 27.09 -10.06 -3.20
C TRP A 181 26.14 -8.90 -2.77
N LEU A 182 26.01 -8.70 -1.46
CA LEU A 182 25.16 -7.63 -0.91
C LEU A 182 25.85 -6.27 -1.06
N ALA A 183 27.17 -6.24 -0.90
CA ALA A 183 27.95 -5.02 -1.15
C ALA A 183 27.82 -4.56 -2.62
N GLU A 184 27.85 -5.49 -3.59
CA GLU A 184 27.63 -5.18 -5.02
C GLU A 184 26.22 -4.58 -5.26
N ILE A 185 25.19 -5.11 -4.59
CA ILE A 185 23.84 -4.57 -4.65
C ILE A 185 23.80 -3.13 -4.10
N MET A 186 24.43 -2.90 -2.95
CA MET A 186 24.47 -1.57 -2.33
C MET A 186 25.29 -0.57 -3.14
N GLU A 187 26.37 -1.01 -3.79
CA GLU A 187 27.13 -0.19 -4.73
C GLU A 187 26.28 0.22 -5.95
N LEU A 188 25.44 -0.69 -6.45
CA LEU A 188 24.48 -0.37 -7.51
C LEU A 188 23.51 0.74 -7.06
N GLN A 189 22.98 0.66 -5.82
CA GLN A 189 22.11 1.71 -5.26
C GLN A 189 22.87 3.04 -5.12
N LEU A 190 24.13 3.00 -4.70
CA LEU A 190 24.98 4.19 -4.62
C LEU A 190 25.12 4.86 -5.98
N LYS A 191 25.50 4.11 -7.02
CA LYS A 191 25.64 4.62 -8.40
C LYS A 191 24.34 5.21 -8.94
N ALA A 192 23.21 4.53 -8.70
CA ALA A 192 21.89 5.02 -9.10
C ALA A 192 21.54 6.33 -8.34
N THR A 193 21.87 6.42 -7.04
CA THR A 193 21.66 7.62 -6.23
C THR A 193 22.51 8.80 -6.73
N GLU A 194 23.77 8.57 -7.04
CA GLU A 194 24.67 9.61 -7.57
C GLU A 194 24.20 10.16 -8.92
N ALA A 195 23.61 9.28 -9.75
CA ALA A 195 23.06 9.64 -11.06
C ALA A 195 21.66 10.30 -10.98
N PHE A 196 20.96 10.17 -9.85
CA PHE A 196 19.58 10.67 -9.72
C PHE A 196 19.53 12.20 -9.64
N ASP A 197 18.66 12.79 -10.46
CA ASP A 197 18.39 14.23 -10.41
C ASP A 197 17.25 14.50 -9.44
N LEU A 198 17.56 15.12 -8.30
CA LEU A 198 16.56 15.46 -7.28
C LEU A 198 15.57 16.55 -7.71
N THR A 199 15.85 17.29 -8.79
CA THR A 199 14.93 18.33 -9.26
C THR A 199 13.57 17.78 -9.68
N VAL A 200 13.52 16.51 -10.13
CA VAL A 200 12.26 15.83 -10.46
C VAL A 200 11.31 15.71 -9.26
N LEU A 201 11.84 15.67 -8.03
CA LEU A 201 11.03 15.58 -6.81
C LEU A 201 10.24 16.86 -6.54
N GLY A 202 10.71 18.00 -7.03
CA GLY A 202 10.00 19.29 -6.92
C GLY A 202 8.71 19.37 -7.74
N ASN A 203 8.57 18.50 -8.74
CA ASN A 203 7.43 18.48 -9.67
C ASN A 203 6.38 17.42 -9.30
N VAL A 204 6.59 16.65 -8.24
CA VAL A 204 5.66 15.61 -7.82
C VAL A 204 4.51 16.24 -7.04
N ALA A 205 3.27 15.93 -7.44
CA ALA A 205 2.09 16.44 -6.77
C ALA A 205 1.99 15.90 -5.34
N LYS A 206 1.64 16.79 -4.42
CA LYS A 206 1.33 16.43 -3.03
C LYS A 206 -0.18 16.44 -2.83
N GLY A 207 -0.69 15.46 -2.07
CA GLY A 207 -2.11 15.32 -1.81
C GLY A 207 -2.41 14.09 -0.96
N LEU A 208 -3.69 13.80 -0.75
CA LEU A 208 -4.09 12.56 -0.09
C LEU A 208 -3.81 11.37 -1.01
N ALA A 209 -3.17 10.35 -0.47
CA ALA A 209 -2.75 9.14 -1.15
C ALA A 209 -3.08 7.91 -0.31
N HIS A 210 -3.30 6.77 -0.95
CA HIS A 210 -3.59 5.49 -0.31
C HIS A 210 -2.37 4.95 0.46
N ARG A 211 -1.17 5.09 -0.12
CA ARG A 211 0.16 4.75 0.44
C ARG A 211 0.43 3.27 0.69
N ASP A 212 -0.46 2.40 0.24
CA ASP A 212 -0.30 0.95 0.35
C ASP A 212 -0.94 0.23 -0.85
N LEU A 213 -0.91 0.85 -2.04
CA LEU A 213 -1.59 0.36 -3.25
C LEU A 213 -0.71 -0.65 -4.02
N TRP A 214 -0.66 -1.86 -3.54
CA TRP A 214 0.09 -2.97 -4.13
C TRP A 214 -0.78 -4.21 -4.31
N VAL A 215 -0.33 -5.17 -5.10
CA VAL A 215 -1.15 -6.28 -5.63
C VAL A 215 -1.95 -7.05 -4.57
N ASP A 216 -1.45 -7.16 -3.32
CA ASP A 216 -2.16 -7.89 -2.27
C ASP A 216 -3.32 -7.08 -1.66
N ASN A 217 -3.34 -5.77 -1.88
CA ASN A 217 -4.41 -4.86 -1.46
C ASN A 217 -5.39 -4.56 -2.61
N ILE A 218 -5.35 -5.35 -3.68
CA ILE A 218 -6.21 -5.18 -4.84
C ILE A 218 -6.93 -6.51 -5.12
N LEU A 219 -8.25 -6.47 -5.12
CA LEU A 219 -9.07 -7.60 -5.55
C LEU A 219 -9.55 -7.38 -6.99
N PHE A 220 -9.34 -8.40 -7.80
CA PHE A 220 -9.79 -8.41 -9.18
C PHE A 220 -10.96 -9.34 -9.40
N GLU A 221 -11.72 -9.05 -10.43
CA GLU A 221 -12.65 -9.94 -11.11
C GLU A 221 -12.01 -10.47 -12.39
N GLU A 222 -12.75 -11.28 -13.17
CA GLU A 222 -12.23 -11.90 -14.40
C GLU A 222 -11.63 -10.86 -15.36
N ASP A 223 -12.34 -9.75 -15.60
CA ASP A 223 -11.95 -8.69 -16.54
C ASP A 223 -12.02 -7.28 -15.94
N GLY A 224 -11.97 -7.18 -14.60
CA GLY A 224 -12.10 -5.90 -13.92
C GLY A 224 -11.49 -5.87 -12.52
N LEU A 225 -11.86 -4.82 -11.78
CA LEU A 225 -11.49 -4.62 -10.39
C LEU A 225 -12.71 -4.82 -9.50
N SER A 226 -12.56 -5.63 -8.46
CA SER A 226 -13.58 -5.79 -7.41
C SER A 226 -13.44 -4.74 -6.33
N ALA A 227 -12.25 -4.60 -5.74
CA ALA A 227 -12.04 -3.63 -4.67
C ALA A 227 -10.56 -3.27 -4.46
N ILE A 228 -10.32 -2.04 -4.02
CA ILE A 228 -9.10 -1.57 -3.37
C ILE A 228 -9.29 -1.77 -1.86
N LEU A 229 -8.30 -2.33 -1.18
CA LEU A 229 -8.34 -2.71 0.23
C LEU A 229 -7.31 -1.95 1.06
N ASP A 230 -7.51 -1.94 2.38
CA ASP A 230 -6.54 -1.51 3.40
C ASP A 230 -6.14 -0.03 3.35
N PHE A 231 -7.12 0.85 3.56
CA PHE A 231 -6.96 2.31 3.57
C PHE A 231 -6.32 2.87 4.86
N ASP A 232 -5.87 2.04 5.79
CA ASP A 232 -5.34 2.47 7.10
C ASP A 232 -4.18 3.49 7.02
N ARG A 233 -3.47 3.49 5.88
CA ARG A 233 -2.33 4.38 5.64
C ARG A 233 -2.68 5.64 4.85
N LEU A 234 -3.96 5.80 4.45
CA LEU A 234 -4.38 6.96 3.66
C LEU A 234 -4.06 8.26 4.41
N ARG A 235 -3.29 9.12 3.76
CA ARG A 235 -2.86 10.39 4.35
C ARG A 235 -2.27 11.32 3.29
N TYR A 236 -1.93 12.55 3.71
CA TYR A 236 -1.26 13.51 2.83
C TYR A 236 0.18 13.05 2.52
N ASP A 237 0.44 12.79 1.25
CA ASP A 237 1.72 12.28 0.72
C ASP A 237 1.82 12.57 -0.79
N TYR A 238 2.21 11.61 -1.61
CA TYR A 238 2.42 11.72 -3.05
C TYR A 238 1.51 10.74 -3.80
N PRO A 239 0.33 11.16 -4.32
CA PRO A 239 -0.61 10.29 -5.03
C PRO A 239 0.02 9.53 -6.21
N GLU A 240 0.99 10.15 -6.89
CA GLU A 240 1.70 9.52 -8.01
C GLU A 240 2.45 8.25 -7.62
N LEU A 241 2.87 8.14 -6.35
CA LEU A 241 3.53 6.91 -5.85
C LEU A 241 2.57 5.75 -5.70
N ASP A 242 1.28 6.00 -5.43
CA ASP A 242 0.25 4.94 -5.44
C ASP A 242 0.15 4.31 -6.84
N LEU A 243 0.09 5.15 -7.88
CA LEU A 243 0.03 4.67 -9.25
C LEU A 243 1.30 3.92 -9.65
N ALA A 244 2.48 4.45 -9.30
CA ALA A 244 3.76 3.79 -9.53
C ALA A 244 3.85 2.44 -8.81
N ARG A 245 3.40 2.36 -7.55
CA ARG A 245 3.37 1.14 -6.75
C ARG A 245 2.40 0.10 -7.33
N ALA A 246 1.20 0.51 -7.75
CA ALA A 246 0.24 -0.36 -8.41
C ALA A 246 0.78 -0.91 -9.74
N VAL A 247 1.37 -0.05 -10.55
CA VAL A 247 1.94 -0.43 -11.86
C VAL A 247 3.08 -1.44 -11.67
N ILE A 248 4.08 -1.15 -10.83
CA ILE A 248 5.21 -2.07 -10.64
C ILE A 248 4.75 -3.41 -10.07
N SER A 249 3.89 -3.39 -9.07
CA SER A 249 3.43 -4.59 -8.39
C SER A 249 2.57 -5.50 -9.28
N CYS A 250 1.76 -4.92 -10.18
CA CYS A 250 0.82 -5.67 -10.99
C CYS A 250 1.32 -6.01 -12.40
N SER A 251 2.38 -5.34 -12.92
CA SER A 251 2.84 -5.51 -14.29
C SER A 251 4.32 -5.82 -14.49
N LEU A 252 5.16 -5.74 -13.43
CA LEU A 252 6.56 -6.12 -13.51
C LEU A 252 6.72 -7.64 -13.40
N GLN A 253 7.40 -8.25 -14.35
CA GLN A 253 7.80 -9.65 -14.37
C GLN A 253 9.33 -9.76 -14.43
N GLU A 254 9.88 -10.96 -14.33
CA GLU A 254 11.33 -11.22 -14.46
C GLU A 254 11.90 -10.68 -15.79
N THR A 255 11.11 -10.72 -16.86
CA THR A 255 11.46 -10.21 -18.20
C THR A 255 11.30 -8.70 -18.35
N GLY A 256 10.84 -8.00 -17.32
CA GLY A 256 10.56 -6.57 -17.33
C GLY A 256 9.07 -6.23 -17.31
N PHE A 257 8.76 -4.95 -17.49
CA PHE A 257 7.38 -4.47 -17.53
C PHE A 257 6.61 -4.97 -18.73
N GLN A 258 5.38 -5.37 -18.50
CA GLN A 258 4.41 -5.66 -19.55
C GLN A 258 3.80 -4.34 -20.03
N THR A 259 4.39 -3.73 -21.05
CA THR A 259 4.11 -2.34 -21.46
C THR A 259 2.64 -2.10 -21.79
N ASP A 260 1.95 -3.06 -22.40
CA ASP A 260 0.52 -2.90 -22.75
C ASP A 260 -0.36 -2.83 -21.52
N LYS A 261 -0.03 -3.59 -20.47
CA LYS A 261 -0.69 -3.50 -19.17
C LYS A 261 -0.44 -2.14 -18.47
N VAL A 262 0.77 -1.61 -18.59
CA VAL A 262 1.10 -0.28 -18.09
C VAL A 262 0.29 0.79 -18.82
N LYS A 263 0.23 0.74 -20.16
CA LYS A 263 -0.58 1.64 -20.98
C LYS A 263 -2.05 1.59 -20.57
N ALA A 264 -2.63 0.39 -20.48
CA ALA A 264 -4.01 0.21 -20.06
C ALA A 264 -4.31 0.87 -18.71
N CYS A 265 -3.41 0.71 -17.71
CA CYS A 265 -3.54 1.37 -16.42
C CYS A 265 -3.53 2.89 -16.54
N LEU A 266 -2.57 3.45 -17.28
CA LEU A 266 -2.47 4.90 -17.47
C LEU A 266 -3.66 5.47 -18.28
N GLU A 267 -4.17 4.75 -19.27
CA GLU A 267 -5.37 5.11 -20.00
C GLU A 267 -6.59 5.16 -19.08
N GLY A 268 -6.77 4.14 -18.23
CA GLY A 268 -7.81 4.13 -17.21
C GLY A 268 -7.68 5.31 -16.25
N TYR A 269 -6.49 5.55 -15.71
CA TYR A 269 -6.23 6.67 -14.80
C TYR A 269 -6.56 8.03 -15.41
N ARG A 270 -6.17 8.24 -16.67
CA ARG A 270 -6.41 9.48 -17.44
C ARG A 270 -7.89 9.76 -17.74
N LYS A 271 -8.78 8.78 -17.55
CA LYS A 271 -10.24 9.03 -17.62
C LYS A 271 -10.74 9.89 -16.47
N GLU A 272 -10.06 9.83 -15.34
CA GLU A 272 -10.49 10.44 -14.09
C GLU A 272 -9.57 11.60 -13.66
N GLN A 273 -8.26 11.50 -13.93
CA GLN A 273 -7.24 12.45 -13.51
C GLN A 273 -6.21 12.68 -14.61
N SER A 274 -5.73 13.92 -14.72
CA SER A 274 -4.63 14.22 -15.63
C SER A 274 -3.33 13.56 -15.18
N PHE A 275 -2.63 12.93 -16.12
CA PHE A 275 -1.32 12.35 -15.86
C PHE A 275 -0.47 12.51 -17.12
N ALA A 276 0.53 13.39 -17.05
CA ALA A 276 1.34 13.76 -18.20
C ALA A 276 2.19 12.58 -18.71
N LYS A 277 2.56 12.62 -19.99
CA LYS A 277 3.51 11.67 -20.55
C LYS A 277 4.86 11.80 -19.85
N GLY A 278 5.53 10.66 -19.69
CA GLY A 278 6.80 10.58 -18.95
C GLY A 278 6.69 10.62 -17.42
N LYS A 279 5.55 11.04 -16.89
CA LYS A 279 5.35 11.18 -15.44
C LYS A 279 5.50 9.86 -14.67
N LEU A 280 5.15 8.73 -15.30
CA LEU A 280 5.36 7.42 -14.69
C LEU A 280 6.85 7.12 -14.46
N ALA A 281 7.72 7.48 -15.39
CA ALA A 281 9.16 7.30 -15.23
C ALA A 281 9.70 8.09 -14.02
N GLU A 282 9.24 9.33 -13.85
CA GLU A 282 9.58 10.15 -12.68
C GLU A 282 9.06 9.53 -11.38
N SER A 283 7.80 9.10 -11.37
CA SER A 283 7.15 8.49 -10.19
C SER A 283 7.82 7.17 -9.79
N LEU A 284 8.22 6.32 -10.74
CA LEU A 284 8.97 5.09 -10.46
C LEU A 284 10.38 5.37 -9.91
N ARG A 285 11.06 6.40 -10.41
CA ARG A 285 12.35 6.83 -9.85
C ARG A 285 12.20 7.36 -8.43
N MET A 286 11.17 8.16 -8.18
CA MET A 286 10.87 8.65 -6.85
C MET A 286 10.52 7.50 -5.90
N LEU A 287 9.68 6.55 -6.33
CA LEU A 287 9.35 5.36 -5.56
C LEU A 287 10.61 4.60 -5.13
N TRP A 288 11.51 4.33 -6.09
CA TRP A 288 12.80 3.72 -5.79
C TRP A 288 13.62 4.56 -4.81
N TYR A 289 13.73 5.87 -5.03
CA TYR A 289 14.52 6.76 -4.18
C TYR A 289 14.01 6.80 -2.73
N MET A 290 12.69 6.74 -2.55
CA MET A 290 12.03 6.76 -1.24
C MET A 290 12.14 5.42 -0.50
N GLU A 291 11.95 4.30 -1.22
CA GLU A 291 11.71 3.01 -0.58
C GLU A 291 12.91 2.05 -0.63
N SER A 292 13.92 2.30 -1.45
CA SER A 292 15.01 1.34 -1.64
C SER A 292 15.74 0.96 -0.34
N GLU A 293 15.96 1.90 0.58
CA GLU A 293 16.61 1.61 1.86
C GLU A 293 15.76 0.76 2.81
N TRP A 294 14.44 0.76 2.64
CA TRP A 294 13.56 -0.06 3.48
C TRP A 294 13.66 -1.54 3.12
N TRP A 295 13.87 -1.82 1.84
CA TRP A 295 13.83 -3.16 1.29
C TRP A 295 15.22 -3.72 0.95
N ILE A 296 16.17 -2.86 0.55
CA ILE A 296 17.55 -3.22 0.28
C ILE A 296 18.38 -2.80 1.49
N ASN A 297 18.60 -3.74 2.40
CA ASN A 297 19.33 -3.53 3.64
C ASN A 297 20.12 -4.77 4.06
N ARG A 298 20.83 -4.69 5.18
CA ARG A 298 21.70 -5.75 5.71
C ARG A 298 20.97 -7.10 5.94
N GLU A 299 19.67 -7.06 6.20
CA GLU A 299 18.83 -8.22 6.49
C GLU A 299 18.10 -8.75 5.23
N MET A 300 18.43 -8.24 4.04
CA MET A 300 17.73 -8.54 2.80
C MET A 300 17.73 -10.05 2.49
N ASP A 301 18.78 -10.79 2.87
CA ASP A 301 18.89 -12.24 2.72
C ASP A 301 17.90 -13.05 3.58
N ARG A 302 17.31 -12.40 4.58
CA ARG A 302 16.29 -12.99 5.46
C ARG A 302 14.87 -12.60 5.05
N HIS A 303 14.74 -11.74 4.05
CA HIS A 303 13.44 -11.34 3.57
C HIS A 303 12.71 -12.50 2.93
N SER A 304 11.42 -12.61 3.18
CA SER A 304 10.52 -13.58 2.58
C SER A 304 9.22 -12.90 2.17
N ALA A 305 8.43 -13.56 1.33
CA ALA A 305 7.14 -13.05 0.86
C ALA A 305 7.23 -11.62 0.30
N SER A 306 6.42 -10.69 0.79
CA SER A 306 6.32 -9.33 0.26
C SER A 306 7.60 -8.51 0.37
N PRO A 307 8.38 -8.50 1.46
CA PRO A 307 9.66 -7.79 1.53
C PRO A 307 10.68 -8.26 0.51
N ALA A 308 10.79 -9.56 0.26
CA ALA A 308 11.70 -10.08 -0.78
C ALA A 308 11.32 -9.53 -2.15
N ARG A 309 10.03 -9.55 -2.49
CA ARG A 309 9.53 -8.98 -3.74
C ARG A 309 9.77 -7.48 -3.85
N PHE A 310 9.52 -6.71 -2.80
CA PHE A 310 9.78 -5.27 -2.83
C PHE A 310 11.27 -4.97 -3.03
N ALA A 311 12.15 -5.78 -2.45
CA ALA A 311 13.59 -5.67 -2.72
C ALA A 311 13.91 -5.95 -4.19
N GLU A 312 13.31 -6.99 -4.80
CA GLU A 312 13.47 -7.30 -6.23
C GLU A 312 12.96 -6.17 -7.14
N GLU A 313 11.80 -5.59 -6.83
CA GLU A 313 11.26 -4.42 -7.53
C GLU A 313 12.21 -3.22 -7.46
N MET A 314 12.74 -2.91 -6.28
CA MET A 314 13.72 -1.82 -6.12
C MET A 314 15.04 -2.12 -6.84
N LEU A 315 15.50 -3.37 -6.84
CA LEU A 315 16.67 -3.79 -7.62
C LEU A 315 16.44 -3.64 -9.12
N TRP A 316 15.27 -4.02 -9.59
CA TRP A 316 14.92 -3.83 -11.00
C TRP A 316 14.98 -2.36 -11.39
N LEU A 317 14.36 -1.48 -10.60
CA LEU A 317 14.34 -0.03 -10.85
C LEU A 317 15.75 0.56 -10.84
N SER A 318 16.62 0.16 -9.92
CA SER A 318 17.99 0.67 -9.89
C SER A 318 18.83 0.24 -11.08
N ARG A 319 18.66 -1.01 -11.56
CA ARG A 319 19.34 -1.53 -12.76
C ARG A 319 18.90 -0.84 -14.03
N HIS A 320 17.62 -0.48 -14.14
CA HIS A 320 17.00 0.08 -15.34
C HIS A 320 16.72 1.58 -15.23
N HIS A 321 17.31 2.23 -14.22
CA HIS A 321 17.04 3.63 -13.89
C HIS A 321 17.12 4.59 -15.09
N ARG A 322 18.08 4.39 -16.00
CA ARG A 322 18.26 5.20 -17.21
C ARG A 322 17.30 4.85 -18.35
N GLN A 323 16.79 3.63 -18.35
CA GLN A 323 15.90 3.13 -19.40
C GLN A 323 14.42 3.49 -19.17
N LEU A 324 14.06 3.99 -17.99
CA LEU A 324 12.69 4.33 -17.66
C LEU A 324 12.09 5.39 -18.61
N ASP A 325 12.91 6.31 -19.14
CA ASP A 325 12.43 7.29 -20.11
C ASP A 325 12.17 6.66 -21.50
N GLU A 326 12.97 5.68 -21.91
CA GLU A 326 12.76 4.94 -23.15
C GLU A 326 11.48 4.10 -23.05
N LEU A 327 11.25 3.50 -21.89
CA LEU A 327 10.07 2.65 -21.64
C LEU A 327 8.78 3.47 -21.49
N PHE A 328 8.82 4.59 -20.80
CA PHE A 328 7.63 5.30 -20.34
C PHE A 328 7.56 6.78 -20.72
N GLY A 329 8.59 7.34 -21.34
CA GLY A 329 8.65 8.77 -21.64
C GLY A 329 7.57 9.24 -22.64
N ASN A 330 7.04 8.35 -23.45
CA ASN A 330 6.03 8.65 -24.48
C ASN A 330 4.62 8.13 -24.14
N ILE A 331 4.41 7.50 -22.98
CA ILE A 331 3.13 6.95 -22.57
C ILE A 331 2.53 7.64 -21.35
#